data_e1dc8a8f4eba78bc0d51d849409b1d46
#
_entry.id   e1dc8a8f4eba78bc0d51d849409b1d46
#
_cell.length_a   1.000
_cell.length_b   1.000
_cell.length_c   1.000
_cell.angle_alpha   90.00
_cell.angle_beta   90.00
_cell.angle_gamma   90.00
#
_symmetry.space_group_name_H-M   'P 1'
#
loop_
_entity.id
_entity.type
_entity.pdbx_description
1 polymer ?
#
loop_
_entity_poly.entity_id
_entity_poly.type
_entity_poly.pdbx_seq_one_letter_code
_entity_poly.pdbx_strand_id
1 'polypeptide(L)'
;MELYFRDRFFSRGVTEIMDETGAAMGQLDLESSLTSSVSVYGPDAILRYAGSFRFFSSKWEVRDAAGTELGVLRYRLSFFSKRYEYDAGYRGVYEIEAEPFSKHYTVRDESGSEVASFEKISGWLEAGAFRLRNYSDRLDSYELVAVIMGVNGIHRQQSS
;
A
#
# COMPACT_ATOMS: atom_id res chain seq x y z
N MET A 1 1.46 7.14 -12.99
CA MET A 1 0.06 6.71 -12.78
C MET A 1 -0.43 7.20 -11.43
N GLU A 2 -1.64 7.69 -11.36
CA GLU A 2 -2.24 8.15 -10.12
C GLU A 2 -3.52 7.37 -9.84
N LEU A 3 -3.67 6.91 -8.59
CA LEU A 3 -4.87 6.26 -8.09
C LEU A 3 -5.41 7.03 -6.90
N TYR A 4 -6.73 7.07 -6.76
CA TYR A 4 -7.45 7.84 -5.75
C TYR A 4 -8.32 6.92 -4.91
N PHE A 5 -8.43 7.25 -3.62
CA PHE A 5 -9.12 6.43 -2.62
C PHE A 5 -9.95 7.31 -1.70
N ARG A 6 -11.09 6.79 -1.24
CA ARG A 6 -11.91 7.48 -0.25
C ARG A 6 -11.24 7.45 1.11
N ASP A 7 -11.66 8.32 2.01
CA ASP A 7 -11.07 8.45 3.35
C ASP A 7 -11.17 7.16 4.17
N ARG A 8 -12.18 6.31 3.93
CA ARG A 8 -12.35 5.01 4.58
C ARG A 8 -11.51 3.88 3.98
N PHE A 9 -10.56 4.20 3.14
CA PHE A 9 -9.69 3.25 2.44
C PHE A 9 -9.04 2.21 3.38
N PHE A 10 -8.70 2.62 4.60
CA PHE A 10 -8.08 1.71 5.58
C PHE A 10 -9.10 0.97 6.44
N SER A 11 -10.37 1.11 6.19
CA SER A 11 -11.44 0.45 6.94
C SER A 11 -11.77 -0.91 6.34
N ARG A 12 -12.24 -1.82 7.21
CA ARG A 12 -12.69 -3.15 6.78
C ARG A 12 -13.78 -3.04 5.71
N GLY A 13 -13.74 -3.95 4.75
CA GLY A 13 -14.72 -4.08 3.68
C GLY A 13 -14.15 -3.73 2.34
N VAL A 14 -15.05 -3.55 1.38
CA VAL A 14 -14.70 -3.24 -0.01
C VAL A 14 -14.74 -1.74 -0.23
N THR A 15 -13.67 -1.20 -0.81
CA THR A 15 -13.61 0.19 -1.23
C THR A 15 -13.15 0.30 -2.68
N GLU A 16 -13.55 1.36 -3.36
CA GLU A 16 -13.18 1.59 -4.76
C GLU A 16 -11.79 2.22 -4.86
N ILE A 17 -11.08 1.81 -5.91
CA ILE A 17 -9.90 2.49 -6.41
C ILE A 17 -10.36 3.28 -7.63
N MET A 18 -10.01 4.56 -7.72
CA MET A 18 -10.53 5.47 -8.73
C MET A 18 -9.40 6.20 -9.45
N ASP A 19 -9.71 6.75 -10.62
CA ASP A 19 -8.83 7.72 -11.26
C ASP A 19 -9.16 9.16 -10.79
N GLU A 20 -8.47 10.13 -11.35
CA GLU A 20 -8.65 11.55 -10.99
C GLU A 20 -10.06 12.09 -11.27
N THR A 21 -10.81 11.45 -12.16
CA THR A 21 -12.18 11.84 -12.49
C THR A 21 -13.22 11.15 -11.61
N GLY A 22 -12.78 10.22 -10.75
CA GLY A 22 -13.66 9.40 -9.93
C GLY A 22 -14.15 8.13 -10.63
N ALA A 23 -13.65 7.84 -11.83
CA ALA A 23 -14.00 6.61 -12.54
C ALA A 23 -13.35 5.40 -11.87
N ALA A 24 -14.07 4.28 -11.85
CA ALA A 24 -13.61 3.04 -11.20
C ALA A 24 -12.38 2.47 -11.91
N MET A 25 -11.30 2.26 -11.16
CA MET A 25 -10.05 1.66 -11.63
C MET A 25 -9.75 0.34 -10.94
N GLY A 26 -10.60 -0.07 -10.02
CA GLY A 26 -10.43 -1.32 -9.29
C GLY A 26 -11.13 -1.30 -7.94
N GLN A 27 -10.84 -2.30 -7.15
CA GLN A 27 -11.40 -2.46 -5.80
C GLN A 27 -10.33 -2.99 -4.85
N LEU A 28 -10.47 -2.60 -3.60
CA LEU A 28 -9.69 -3.11 -2.48
C LEU A 28 -10.64 -3.80 -1.53
N ASP A 29 -10.36 -5.04 -1.18
CA ASP A 29 -11.10 -5.79 -0.18
C ASP A 29 -10.20 -6.04 1.04
N LEU A 30 -10.52 -5.38 2.14
CA LEU A 30 -9.85 -5.58 3.43
C LEU A 30 -10.71 -6.53 4.24
N GLU A 31 -10.36 -7.81 4.23
CA GLU A 31 -11.22 -8.89 4.71
C GLU A 31 -11.49 -8.84 6.21
N SER A 32 -10.49 -8.50 7.01
CA SER A 32 -10.66 -8.51 8.47
C SER A 32 -9.68 -7.58 9.14
N SER A 33 -10.16 -6.88 10.16
CA SER A 33 -9.29 -6.10 11.03
C SER A 33 -8.36 -6.98 11.89
N LEU A 34 -8.71 -8.25 12.07
CA LEU A 34 -7.91 -9.19 12.86
C LEU A 34 -6.85 -9.91 12.03
N THR A 35 -7.19 -10.32 10.82
CA THR A 35 -6.26 -11.01 9.91
C THR A 35 -5.47 -10.06 9.04
N SER A 36 -5.96 -8.84 8.88
CA SER A 36 -5.33 -7.79 8.10
C SER A 36 -4.91 -8.24 6.69
N SER A 37 -5.67 -9.16 6.08
CA SER A 37 -5.39 -9.56 4.71
C SER A 37 -6.12 -8.63 3.74
N VAL A 38 -5.53 -8.41 2.57
CA VAL A 38 -6.07 -7.53 1.55
C VAL A 38 -6.03 -8.21 0.19
N SER A 39 -7.08 -7.97 -0.60
CA SER A 39 -7.12 -8.36 -2.01
C SER A 39 -7.33 -7.10 -2.86
N VAL A 40 -6.52 -6.97 -3.92
CA VAL A 40 -6.53 -5.80 -4.81
C VAL A 40 -6.94 -6.27 -6.20
N TYR A 41 -8.02 -5.70 -6.71
CA TYR A 41 -8.62 -6.04 -8.01
C TYR A 41 -8.41 -4.89 -8.98
N GLY A 42 -8.19 -5.22 -10.25
CA GLY A 42 -8.12 -4.25 -11.33
C GLY A 42 -9.50 -3.80 -11.81
N PRO A 43 -9.56 -2.93 -12.85
CA PRO A 43 -10.82 -2.39 -13.36
C PRO A 43 -11.74 -3.46 -14.00
N ASP A 44 -11.18 -4.60 -14.36
CA ASP A 44 -11.89 -5.77 -14.88
C ASP A 44 -12.45 -6.69 -13.77
N ALA A 45 -12.33 -6.30 -12.50
CA ALA A 45 -12.70 -7.06 -11.32
C ALA A 45 -11.90 -8.37 -11.15
N ILE A 46 -10.75 -8.48 -11.80
CA ILE A 46 -9.85 -9.63 -11.67
C ILE A 46 -8.81 -9.35 -10.60
N LEU A 47 -8.60 -10.32 -9.71
CA LEU A 47 -7.58 -10.23 -8.66
C LEU A 47 -6.20 -9.99 -9.28
N ARG A 48 -5.50 -8.98 -8.80
CA ARG A 48 -4.15 -8.63 -9.24
C ARG A 48 -3.11 -8.95 -8.19
N TYR A 49 -3.34 -8.54 -6.96
CA TYR A 49 -2.40 -8.72 -5.85
C TYR A 49 -3.14 -9.03 -4.57
N ALA A 50 -2.46 -9.72 -3.66
CA ALA A 50 -2.93 -9.98 -2.32
C ALA A 50 -1.82 -9.70 -1.33
N GLY A 51 -2.17 -9.24 -0.14
CA GLY A 51 -1.22 -9.00 0.94
C GLY A 51 -1.71 -9.62 2.24
N SER A 52 -0.79 -10.13 3.03
CA SER A 52 -1.10 -10.71 4.34
C SER A 52 0.16 -10.87 5.19
N PHE A 53 -0.03 -10.96 6.51
CA PHE A 53 1.07 -11.30 7.39
C PHE A 53 1.49 -12.75 7.22
N ARG A 54 2.79 -13.02 7.35
CA ARG A 54 3.30 -14.37 7.55
C ARG A 54 2.79 -14.91 8.88
N PHE A 55 2.61 -16.23 8.94
CA PHE A 55 2.16 -16.90 10.15
C PHE A 55 3.11 -16.60 11.32
N PHE A 56 2.54 -16.09 12.43
CA PHE A 56 3.28 -15.69 13.63
C PHE A 56 4.44 -14.71 13.36
N SER A 57 4.24 -13.77 12.47
CA SER A 57 5.28 -12.82 12.09
C SER A 57 4.69 -11.42 11.93
N SER A 58 5.55 -10.40 12.09
CA SER A 58 5.25 -9.02 11.74
C SER A 58 5.58 -8.68 10.30
N LYS A 59 6.04 -9.65 9.50
CA LYS A 59 6.36 -9.45 8.09
C LYS A 59 5.10 -9.60 7.24
N TRP A 60 4.95 -8.70 6.29
CA TRP A 60 3.84 -8.67 5.36
C TRP A 60 4.30 -9.11 3.99
N GLU A 61 3.62 -10.10 3.42
CA GLU A 61 3.92 -10.63 2.08
C GLU A 61 2.95 -10.07 1.07
N VAL A 62 3.47 -9.70 -0.10
CA VAL A 62 2.68 -9.32 -1.26
C VAL A 62 2.82 -10.44 -2.29
N ARG A 63 1.68 -10.92 -2.80
CA ARG A 63 1.58 -12.00 -3.76
C ARG A 63 0.83 -11.56 -4.99
N ASP A 64 1.16 -12.13 -6.15
CA ASP A 64 0.38 -11.94 -7.37
C ASP A 64 -0.89 -12.81 -7.36
N ALA A 65 -1.67 -12.74 -8.45
CA ALA A 65 -2.92 -13.49 -8.58
C ALA A 65 -2.71 -15.01 -8.60
N ALA A 66 -1.52 -15.48 -8.97
CA ALA A 66 -1.16 -16.91 -8.96
C ALA A 66 -0.68 -17.38 -7.59
N GLY A 67 -0.56 -16.47 -6.61
CA GLY A 67 -0.06 -16.77 -5.29
C GLY A 67 1.46 -16.73 -5.17
N THR A 68 2.17 -16.27 -6.19
CA THR A 68 3.63 -16.12 -6.17
C THR A 68 4.01 -14.93 -5.30
N GLU A 69 4.92 -15.13 -4.36
CA GLU A 69 5.44 -14.05 -3.53
C GLU A 69 6.26 -13.09 -4.37
N LEU A 70 5.87 -11.81 -4.37
CA LEU A 70 6.55 -10.76 -5.11
C LEU A 70 7.49 -9.95 -4.24
N GLY A 71 7.16 -9.82 -2.97
CA GLY A 71 7.98 -9.06 -2.05
C GLY A 71 7.52 -9.19 -0.62
N VAL A 72 8.38 -8.73 0.29
CA VAL A 72 8.15 -8.79 1.74
C VAL A 72 8.40 -7.41 2.33
N LEU A 73 7.42 -6.94 3.08
CA LEU A 73 7.47 -5.66 3.81
C LEU A 73 7.76 -5.92 5.28
N ARG A 74 8.68 -5.15 5.85
CA ARG A 74 9.01 -5.23 7.26
C ARG A 74 9.28 -3.85 7.85
N TYR A 75 9.08 -3.71 9.15
CA TYR A 75 9.41 -2.50 9.90
C TYR A 75 10.93 -2.39 10.08
N ARG A 76 11.44 -1.15 10.02
CA ARG A 76 12.85 -0.84 10.29
C ARG A 76 12.91 0.18 11.42
N LEU A 77 13.75 -0.09 12.41
CA LEU A 77 13.99 0.86 13.49
C LEU A 77 14.60 2.16 12.97
N SER A 78 14.01 3.28 13.41
CA SER A 78 14.51 4.62 13.11
C SER A 78 14.22 5.54 14.30
N PHE A 79 15.12 6.50 14.55
CA PHE A 79 14.96 7.42 15.68
C PHE A 79 14.00 8.58 15.40
N PHE A 80 13.82 8.96 14.13
CA PHE A 80 13.13 10.20 13.77
C PHE A 80 11.82 10.00 13.02
N SER A 81 11.65 8.86 12.37
CA SER A 81 10.48 8.56 11.58
C SER A 81 10.24 7.06 11.56
N LYS A 82 9.02 6.65 11.21
CA LYS A 82 8.73 5.24 11.00
C LYS A 82 9.18 4.85 9.60
N ARG A 83 10.01 3.83 9.53
CA ARG A 83 10.56 3.32 8.27
C ARG A 83 10.22 1.86 8.08
N TYR A 84 9.93 1.53 6.84
CA TYR A 84 9.62 0.18 6.41
C TYR A 84 10.48 -0.15 5.20
N GLU A 85 10.74 -1.42 5.01
CA GLU A 85 11.51 -1.90 3.86
C GLU A 85 10.64 -2.88 3.09
N TYR A 86 10.49 -2.63 1.78
CA TYR A 86 9.85 -3.56 0.87
C TYR A 86 10.91 -4.20 -0.01
N ASP A 87 11.20 -5.47 0.24
CA ASP A 87 12.14 -6.26 -0.54
C ASP A 87 11.38 -6.94 -1.68
N ALA A 88 11.52 -6.40 -2.89
CA ALA A 88 10.88 -6.89 -4.10
C ALA A 88 11.78 -7.84 -4.90
N GLY A 89 12.78 -8.46 -4.26
CA GLY A 89 13.71 -9.39 -4.88
C GLY A 89 14.55 -8.71 -5.96
N TYR A 90 14.60 -9.31 -7.15
CA TYR A 90 15.41 -8.76 -8.25
C TYR A 90 14.95 -7.38 -8.74
N ARG A 91 13.73 -6.97 -8.41
CA ARG A 91 13.21 -5.63 -8.77
C ARG A 91 13.70 -4.53 -7.82
N GLY A 92 14.45 -4.88 -6.79
CA GLY A 92 15.07 -3.95 -5.88
C GLY A 92 14.46 -3.95 -4.48
N VAL A 93 15.11 -3.20 -3.61
CA VAL A 93 14.67 -2.99 -2.23
C VAL A 93 14.29 -1.52 -2.08
N TYR A 94 13.12 -1.28 -1.50
CA TYR A 94 12.55 0.06 -1.39
C TYR A 94 12.37 0.43 0.08
N GLU A 95 12.71 1.66 0.40
CA GLU A 95 12.46 2.22 1.73
C GLU A 95 11.17 3.02 1.71
N ILE A 96 10.32 2.78 2.69
CA ILE A 96 9.07 3.51 2.85
C ILE A 96 9.17 4.29 4.16
N GLU A 97 9.07 5.60 4.05
CA GLU A 97 9.08 6.51 5.20
C GLU A 97 7.66 6.99 5.46
N ALA A 98 7.20 6.82 6.70
CA ALA A 98 5.90 7.30 7.14
C ALA A 98 6.10 8.53 8.02
N GLU A 99 5.42 9.63 7.68
CA GLU A 99 5.42 10.82 8.52
C GLU A 99 4.69 10.53 9.84
N PRO A 100 5.19 11.08 10.97
CA PRO A 100 4.53 10.93 12.25
C PRO A 100 3.10 11.49 12.22
N PHE A 101 2.17 10.75 12.82
CA PHE A 101 0.78 11.17 13.01
C PHE A 101 0.00 11.46 11.73
N SER A 102 0.52 11.04 10.57
CA SER A 102 -0.19 11.17 9.30
C SER A 102 -0.09 9.90 8.48
N LYS A 103 -0.96 9.78 7.48
CA LYS A 103 -0.90 8.70 6.50
C LYS A 103 -0.26 9.23 5.22
N HIS A 104 0.92 9.79 5.36
CA HIS A 104 1.75 10.23 4.25
C HIS A 104 2.97 9.31 4.17
N TYR A 105 3.08 8.57 3.09
CA TYR A 105 4.16 7.63 2.87
C TYR A 105 4.96 8.02 1.62
N THR A 106 6.27 7.99 1.74
CA THR A 106 7.20 8.23 0.63
C THR A 106 7.97 6.95 0.36
N VAL A 107 7.98 6.49 -0.88
CA VAL A 107 8.70 5.28 -1.31
C VAL A 107 9.94 5.69 -2.08
N ARG A 108 11.10 5.21 -1.65
CA ARG A 108 12.38 5.51 -2.29
C ARG A 108 13.07 4.22 -2.72
N ASP A 109 13.77 4.29 -3.84
CA ASP A 109 14.58 3.18 -4.31
C ASP A 109 15.97 3.18 -3.62
N GLU A 110 16.83 2.25 -4.02
CA GLU A 110 18.18 2.09 -3.45
C GLU A 110 19.08 3.30 -3.71
N SER A 111 18.77 4.10 -4.74
CA SER A 111 19.51 5.34 -5.01
C SER A 111 19.05 6.52 -4.16
N GLY A 112 17.97 6.34 -3.38
CA GLY A 112 17.35 7.40 -2.61
C GLY A 112 16.33 8.24 -3.39
N SER A 113 16.05 7.88 -4.64
CA SER A 113 15.06 8.59 -5.46
C SER A 113 13.65 8.22 -5.04
N GLU A 114 12.78 9.23 -4.94
CA GLU A 114 11.37 9.00 -4.71
C GLU A 114 10.73 8.36 -5.94
N VAL A 115 10.17 7.17 -5.76
CA VAL A 115 9.54 6.42 -6.83
C VAL A 115 8.02 6.32 -6.67
N ALA A 116 7.51 6.60 -5.49
CA ALA A 116 6.06 6.67 -5.25
C ALA A 116 5.77 7.48 -4.00
N SER A 117 4.54 8.00 -3.93
CA SER A 117 4.04 8.66 -2.73
C SER A 117 2.56 8.33 -2.51
N PHE A 118 2.16 8.30 -1.25
CA PHE A 118 0.77 8.13 -0.85
C PHE A 118 0.46 9.18 0.19
N GLU A 119 -0.58 9.99 -0.05
CA GLU A 119 -0.89 11.11 0.83
C GLU A 119 -2.38 11.46 0.83
N LYS A 120 -2.82 12.05 1.91
CA LYS A 120 -4.15 12.67 1.99
C LYS A 120 -4.13 13.96 1.18
N ILE A 121 -5.18 14.18 0.40
CA ILE A 121 -5.29 15.34 -0.48
C ILE A 121 -6.52 16.17 -0.17
N SER A 122 -6.50 17.43 -0.63
CA SER A 122 -7.63 18.34 -0.61
C SER A 122 -7.95 18.76 -2.05
N GLY A 123 -9.18 19.27 -2.27
CA GLY A 123 -9.55 19.79 -3.58
C GLY A 123 -9.92 18.74 -4.63
N TRP A 124 -10.10 17.48 -4.21
CA TRP A 124 -10.63 16.43 -5.07
C TRP A 124 -12.13 16.26 -4.83
N LEU A 125 -12.77 15.29 -5.52
CA LEU A 125 -14.22 15.07 -5.51
C LEU A 125 -14.83 14.88 -4.12
N GLU A 126 -14.05 14.39 -3.16
CA GLU A 126 -14.52 14.25 -1.78
C GLU A 126 -13.42 14.67 -0.79
N ALA A 127 -13.86 15.17 0.36
CA ALA A 127 -12.95 15.56 1.43
C ALA A 127 -12.31 14.32 2.07
N GLY A 128 -11.02 14.44 2.41
CA GLY A 128 -10.30 13.39 3.10
C GLY A 128 -9.81 12.25 2.22
N ALA A 129 -9.90 12.39 0.91
CA ALA A 129 -9.42 11.39 -0.03
C ALA A 129 -7.90 11.23 0.02
N PHE A 130 -7.42 10.08 -0.46
CA PHE A 130 -6.00 9.79 -0.60
C PHE A 130 -5.62 9.62 -2.05
N ARG A 131 -4.35 9.90 -2.37
CA ARG A 131 -3.79 9.73 -3.71
C ARG A 131 -2.48 8.96 -3.64
N LEU A 132 -2.38 7.93 -4.47
CA LEU A 132 -1.15 7.21 -4.74
C LEU A 132 -0.59 7.72 -6.07
N ARG A 133 0.64 8.22 -6.05
CA ARG A 133 1.42 8.53 -7.26
C ARG A 133 2.50 7.50 -7.41
N ASN A 134 2.56 6.87 -8.58
CA ASN A 134 3.58 5.87 -8.89
C ASN A 134 4.40 6.34 -10.08
N TYR A 135 5.69 6.58 -9.83
CA TYR A 135 6.68 6.95 -10.84
C TYR A 135 7.61 5.79 -11.19
N SER A 136 7.45 4.64 -10.52
CA SER A 136 8.29 3.48 -10.72
C SER A 136 7.91 2.76 -12.03
N ASP A 137 8.93 2.27 -12.74
CA ASP A 137 8.76 1.36 -13.86
C ASP A 137 8.91 -0.12 -13.44
N ARG A 138 9.23 -0.37 -12.18
CA ARG A 138 9.46 -1.72 -11.63
C ARG A 138 8.36 -2.20 -10.70
N LEU A 139 7.61 -1.28 -10.09
CA LEU A 139 6.52 -1.60 -9.18
C LEU A 139 5.19 -1.19 -9.82
N ASP A 140 4.28 -2.14 -9.89
CA ASP A 140 2.91 -1.88 -10.36
C ASP A 140 2.14 -1.06 -9.32
N SER A 141 1.25 -0.18 -9.76
CA SER A 141 0.47 0.67 -8.86
C SER A 141 -0.44 -0.14 -7.94
N TYR A 142 -1.04 -1.22 -8.43
CA TYR A 142 -1.89 -2.11 -7.62
C TYR A 142 -1.07 -2.91 -6.62
N GLU A 143 0.16 -3.28 -6.96
CA GLU A 143 1.10 -3.88 -6.00
C GLU A 143 1.39 -2.90 -4.86
N LEU A 144 1.65 -1.63 -5.20
CA LEU A 144 1.87 -0.59 -4.20
C LEU A 144 0.67 -0.38 -3.27
N VAL A 145 -0.55 -0.54 -3.76
CA VAL A 145 -1.75 -0.53 -2.91
C VAL A 145 -1.64 -1.61 -1.82
N ALA A 146 -1.27 -2.84 -2.21
CA ALA A 146 -1.07 -3.93 -1.24
C ALA A 146 0.06 -3.63 -0.25
N VAL A 147 1.13 -3.00 -0.70
CA VAL A 147 2.26 -2.59 0.15
C VAL A 147 1.81 -1.53 1.17
N ILE A 148 1.08 -0.51 0.73
CA ILE A 148 0.59 0.56 1.61
C ILE A 148 -0.36 0.00 2.68
N MET A 149 -1.20 -0.95 2.32
CA MET A 149 -2.05 -1.64 3.29
C MET A 149 -1.23 -2.41 4.31
N GLY A 150 -0.11 -2.98 3.89
CA GLY A 150 0.83 -3.66 4.78
C GLY A 150 1.51 -2.69 5.76
N VAL A 151 1.90 -1.50 5.30
CA VAL A 151 2.46 -0.46 6.18
C VAL A 151 1.45 -0.13 7.28
N ASN A 152 0.21 0.11 6.91
CA ASN A 152 -0.85 0.39 7.87
C ASN A 152 -1.08 -0.80 8.82
N GLY A 153 -1.07 -2.02 8.30
CA GLY A 153 -1.24 -3.25 9.09
C GLY A 153 -0.15 -3.43 10.14
N ILE A 154 1.12 -3.24 9.77
CA ILE A 154 2.25 -3.33 10.69
C ILE A 154 2.16 -2.23 11.75
N HIS A 155 1.83 -1.00 11.33
CA HIS A 155 1.65 0.10 12.26
C HIS A 155 0.58 -0.19 13.31
N ARG A 156 -0.54 -0.78 12.92
CA ARG A 156 -1.63 -1.16 13.82
C ARG A 156 -1.20 -2.27 14.79
N GLN A 157 -0.42 -3.24 14.35
CA GLN A 157 0.13 -4.28 15.24
C GLN A 157 1.00 -3.68 16.34
N GLN A 158 1.81 -2.68 16.01
CA GLN A 158 2.71 -2.03 16.95
C GLN A 158 1.99 -1.15 17.97
N SER A 159 0.79 -0.68 17.63
CA SER A 159 0.01 0.24 18.46
C SER A 159 -0.98 -0.47 19.38
N SER A 160 -1.13 -1.78 19.23
CA SER A 160 -2.07 -2.57 20.02
C SER A 160 -1.41 -3.21 21.24
#